data_81eb4d979541a98c411fcf5dd18264b9
#
_entry.id   81eb4d979541a98c411fcf5dd18264b9
#
_cell.length_a   1.000
_cell.length_b   1.000
_cell.length_c   1.000
_cell.angle_alpha   90.00
_cell.angle_beta   90.00
_cell.angle_gamma   90.00
#
_symmetry.space_group_name_H-M   'P 1'
#
loop_
_entity.id
_entity.type
_entity.pdbx_description
1 polymer ?
#
loop_
_entity_poly.entity_id
_entity_poly.type
_entity_poly.pdbx_seq_one_letter_code
_entity_poly.pdbx_strand_id
1 'polypeptide(L)'
;MMALPHLSKMSVEEYFQLLHDSLDVRYEYIDGWVYALAGGTLDHARIAFNVARALDDSLQDGCQAFTSDASLRLSNNRYVFPDVTVSCDERDRGKATEILYPQIIVEVLSSGTMNYDRGKKFLYYRECPTLQEYVIIYTEYQAVEVFKRETKNLWTLRAFGPGDTIELISIGVRFSISSVYKKTIVPADDLLVEDSPE
;
A
#
# COMPACT_ATOMS: atom_id res chain seq x y z
N MET A 1 1.98 5.46 12.61
CA MET A 1 2.92 6.58 12.89
C MET A 1 4.26 6.16 12.32
N MET A 2 4.73 6.79 11.25
CA MET A 2 6.10 6.54 10.81
C MET A 2 7.06 6.90 11.94
N ALA A 3 7.90 5.96 12.34
CA ALA A 3 8.95 6.26 13.32
C ALA A 3 9.88 7.33 12.75
N LEU A 4 10.47 8.15 13.62
CA LEU A 4 11.51 9.08 13.21
C LEU A 4 12.64 8.28 12.54
N PRO A 5 13.24 8.78 11.44
CA PRO A 5 14.35 8.10 10.80
C PRO A 5 15.51 7.95 11.79
N HIS A 6 16.26 6.88 11.62
CA HIS A 6 17.54 6.75 12.30
C HIS A 6 18.38 8.03 12.07
N LEU A 7 19.02 8.56 13.09
CA LEU A 7 19.72 9.86 13.04
C LEU A 7 20.91 9.90 12.07
N SER A 8 21.32 8.76 11.51
CA SER A 8 22.39 8.65 10.50
C SER A 8 21.92 7.88 9.28
N LYS A 9 22.43 8.27 8.12
CA LYS A 9 22.26 7.48 6.90
C LYS A 9 22.97 6.15 7.02
N MET A 10 22.37 5.09 6.50
CA MET A 10 22.92 3.75 6.40
C MET A 10 23.18 3.39 4.93
N SER A 11 24.17 2.54 4.68
CA SER A 11 24.30 1.86 3.39
C SER A 11 23.23 0.76 3.26
N VAL A 12 23.07 0.22 2.06
CA VAL A 12 22.15 -0.91 1.81
C VAL A 12 22.63 -2.15 2.56
N GLU A 13 23.92 -2.38 2.66
CA GLU A 13 24.52 -3.51 3.39
C GLU A 13 24.22 -3.41 4.89
N GLU A 14 24.39 -2.23 5.49
CA GLU A 14 24.04 -1.98 6.89
C GLU A 14 22.54 -2.15 7.15
N TYR A 15 21.70 -1.76 6.20
CA TYR A 15 20.24 -1.99 6.28
C TYR A 15 19.89 -3.48 6.27
N PHE A 16 20.48 -4.28 5.38
CA PHE A 16 20.23 -5.72 5.38
C PHE A 16 20.77 -6.41 6.65
N GLN A 17 21.89 -5.93 7.20
CA GLN A 17 22.37 -6.42 8.48
C GLN A 17 21.38 -6.08 9.60
N LEU A 18 20.84 -4.85 9.62
CA LEU A 18 19.80 -4.43 10.58
C LEU A 18 18.55 -5.31 10.48
N LEU A 19 18.09 -5.62 9.26
CA LEU A 19 16.94 -6.53 9.06
C LEU A 19 17.23 -7.94 9.59
N HIS A 20 18.43 -8.45 9.38
CA HIS A 20 18.84 -9.76 9.86
C HIS A 20 18.87 -9.82 11.40
N ASP A 21 19.35 -8.75 12.04
CA ASP A 21 19.54 -8.68 13.49
C ASP A 21 18.24 -8.32 14.24
N SER A 22 17.23 -7.76 13.53
CA SER A 22 15.98 -7.30 14.10
C SER A 22 14.83 -8.28 13.80
N LEU A 23 14.60 -9.22 14.70
CA LEU A 23 13.56 -10.24 14.50
C LEU A 23 12.14 -9.72 14.70
N ASP A 24 11.97 -8.65 15.50
CA ASP A 24 10.66 -8.16 15.95
C ASP A 24 10.20 -6.87 15.27
N VAL A 25 11.08 -6.20 14.50
CA VAL A 25 10.79 -4.90 13.88
C VAL A 25 11.14 -4.93 12.40
N ARG A 26 10.20 -4.53 11.56
CA ARG A 26 10.44 -4.31 10.13
C ARG A 26 10.83 -2.85 9.89
N TYR A 27 11.69 -2.66 8.91
CA TYR A 27 12.20 -1.35 8.55
C TYR A 27 12.08 -1.12 7.04
N GLU A 28 11.58 0.03 6.64
CA GLU A 28 11.72 0.54 5.26
C GLU A 28 13.06 1.26 5.12
N TYR A 29 13.66 1.17 3.93
CA TYR A 29 14.89 1.87 3.56
C TYR A 29 14.63 2.78 2.36
N ILE A 30 14.87 4.06 2.51
CA ILE A 30 14.60 5.07 1.50
C ILE A 30 15.78 6.04 1.40
N ASP A 31 16.57 5.91 0.34
CA ASP A 31 17.69 6.81 -0.01
C ASP A 31 18.70 7.02 1.15
N GLY A 32 18.99 5.95 1.87
CA GLY A 32 19.89 5.96 3.03
C GLY A 32 19.21 6.14 4.39
N TRP A 33 17.91 6.41 4.42
CA TRP A 33 17.15 6.56 5.66
C TRP A 33 16.38 5.30 6.00
N VAL A 34 16.41 4.91 7.25
CA VAL A 34 15.71 3.75 7.79
C VAL A 34 14.54 4.19 8.65
N TYR A 35 13.37 3.61 8.40
CA TYR A 35 12.11 3.91 9.08
C TYR A 35 11.54 2.64 9.68
N ALA A 36 11.40 2.58 11.00
CA ALA A 36 10.73 1.45 11.63
C ALA A 36 9.23 1.48 11.29
N LEU A 37 8.69 0.33 10.92
CA LEU A 37 7.26 0.17 10.72
C LEU A 37 6.59 -0.03 12.07
N ALA A 38 5.76 0.93 12.46
CA ALA A 38 4.88 0.78 13.63
C ALA A 38 3.65 -0.05 13.24
N GLY A 39 3.15 -0.88 14.16
CA GLY A 39 1.88 -1.58 13.96
C GLY A 39 0.71 -0.61 13.79
N GLY A 40 -0.24 -0.96 12.92
CA GLY A 40 -1.49 -0.24 12.74
C GLY A 40 -2.55 -0.59 13.78
N THR A 41 -3.73 0.03 13.69
CA THR A 41 -4.91 -0.33 14.48
C THR A 41 -5.47 -1.70 14.03
N LEU A 42 -6.38 -2.28 14.81
CA LEU A 42 -7.07 -3.51 14.41
C LEU A 42 -7.91 -3.30 13.13
N ASP A 43 -8.49 -2.12 12.93
CA ASP A 43 -9.23 -1.80 11.72
C ASP A 43 -8.29 -1.69 10.51
N HIS A 44 -7.11 -1.05 10.66
CA HIS A 44 -6.09 -1.06 9.62
C HIS A 44 -5.72 -2.50 9.20
N ALA A 45 -5.36 -3.35 10.16
CA ALA A 45 -5.02 -4.75 9.89
C ALA A 45 -6.18 -5.52 9.25
N ARG A 46 -7.44 -5.25 9.69
CA ARG A 46 -8.65 -5.87 9.13
C ARG A 46 -8.91 -5.44 7.70
N ILE A 47 -8.75 -4.17 7.39
CA ILE A 47 -8.89 -3.61 6.02
C ILE A 47 -7.84 -4.24 5.11
N ALA A 48 -6.57 -4.22 5.50
CA ALA A 48 -5.48 -4.81 4.72
C ALA A 48 -5.75 -6.30 4.39
N PHE A 49 -6.19 -7.08 5.40
CA PHE A 49 -6.59 -8.49 5.20
C PHE A 49 -7.80 -8.63 4.25
N ASN A 50 -8.84 -7.81 4.42
CA ASN A 50 -10.04 -7.89 3.58
C ASN A 50 -9.70 -7.60 2.11
N VAL A 51 -8.85 -6.61 1.85
CA VAL A 51 -8.42 -6.22 0.50
C VAL A 51 -7.52 -7.30 -0.11
N ALA A 52 -6.52 -7.79 0.64
CA ALA A 52 -5.65 -8.87 0.17
C ALA A 52 -6.48 -10.08 -0.27
N ARG A 53 -7.47 -10.47 0.56
CA ARG A 53 -8.37 -11.59 0.23
C ARG A 53 -9.25 -11.28 -0.98
N ALA A 54 -9.86 -10.09 -1.07
CA ALA A 54 -10.73 -9.73 -2.19
C ALA A 54 -9.97 -9.71 -3.52
N LEU A 55 -8.71 -9.30 -3.48
CA LEU A 55 -7.81 -9.37 -4.63
C LEU A 55 -7.48 -10.82 -4.97
N ASP A 56 -6.98 -11.59 -4.03
CA ASP A 56 -6.54 -12.97 -4.25
C ASP A 56 -7.67 -13.87 -4.77
N ASP A 57 -8.89 -13.75 -4.18
CA ASP A 57 -10.09 -14.47 -4.62
C ASP A 57 -10.54 -14.12 -6.06
N SER A 58 -10.11 -12.98 -6.61
CA SER A 58 -10.55 -12.43 -7.90
C SER A 58 -9.46 -12.39 -8.97
N LEU A 59 -8.20 -12.60 -8.59
CA LEU A 59 -7.07 -12.57 -9.52
C LEU A 59 -7.14 -13.77 -10.49
N GLN A 60 -6.75 -13.50 -11.73
CA GLN A 60 -6.58 -14.55 -12.74
C GLN A 60 -5.29 -15.35 -12.47
N ASP A 61 -5.24 -16.57 -13.02
CA ASP A 61 -4.03 -17.39 -13.02
C ASP A 61 -2.84 -16.56 -13.53
N GLY A 62 -1.78 -16.58 -12.74
CA GLY A 62 -0.60 -15.83 -13.11
C GLY A 62 -0.35 -14.57 -12.29
N CYS A 63 -1.34 -14.08 -11.56
CA CYS A 63 -1.18 -12.98 -10.60
C CYS A 63 -1.25 -13.48 -9.17
N GLN A 64 -0.55 -12.83 -8.25
CA GLN A 64 -0.55 -13.14 -6.81
C GLN A 64 -0.64 -11.87 -5.98
N ALA A 65 -1.41 -11.91 -4.90
CA ALA A 65 -1.45 -10.87 -3.91
C ALA A 65 -0.51 -11.20 -2.74
N PHE A 66 0.29 -10.23 -2.34
CA PHE A 66 1.23 -10.33 -1.22
C PHE A 66 0.85 -9.32 -0.15
N THR A 67 0.97 -9.72 1.11
CA THR A 67 0.78 -8.83 2.26
C THR A 67 2.08 -8.08 2.59
N SER A 68 2.02 -7.20 3.58
CA SER A 68 3.17 -6.43 4.07
C SER A 68 4.34 -7.27 4.59
N ASP A 69 4.27 -8.60 4.57
CA ASP A 69 5.41 -9.48 4.86
C ASP A 69 6.39 -9.59 3.69
N ALA A 70 5.94 -9.29 2.47
CA ALA A 70 6.78 -9.30 1.29
C ALA A 70 7.43 -7.92 1.08
N SER A 71 8.76 -7.90 0.98
CA SER A 71 9.52 -6.70 0.64
C SER A 71 9.27 -6.31 -0.83
N LEU A 72 9.09 -5.03 -1.08
CA LEU A 72 9.04 -4.46 -2.42
C LEU A 72 10.29 -3.60 -2.65
N ARG A 73 11.11 -3.98 -3.62
CA ARG A 73 12.26 -3.18 -4.03
C ARG A 73 11.89 -2.26 -5.20
N LEU A 74 11.79 -0.98 -4.93
CA LEU A 74 11.52 0.05 -5.95
C LEU A 74 12.77 0.44 -6.75
N SER A 75 13.93 0.39 -6.10
CA SER A 75 15.24 0.67 -6.69
C SER A 75 16.34 0.06 -5.84
N ASN A 76 17.61 0.22 -6.26
CA ASN A 76 18.75 -0.23 -5.45
C ASN A 76 18.88 0.48 -4.10
N ASN A 77 18.17 1.59 -3.89
CA ASN A 77 18.22 2.40 -2.67
C ASN A 77 16.86 2.56 -2.01
N ARG A 78 15.82 1.79 -2.41
CA ARG A 78 14.47 1.90 -1.84
C ARG A 78 13.83 0.53 -1.70
N TYR A 79 13.62 0.15 -0.44
CA TYR A 79 12.97 -1.09 0.00
C TYR A 79 11.82 -0.74 0.93
N VAL A 80 10.60 -1.13 0.59
CA VAL A 80 9.36 -0.77 1.28
C VAL A 80 8.48 -2.00 1.50
N PHE A 81 7.48 -1.88 2.37
CA PHE A 81 6.54 -2.94 2.70
C PHE A 81 5.10 -2.41 2.61
N PRO A 82 4.53 -2.31 1.39
CA PRO A 82 3.14 -1.90 1.24
C PRO A 82 2.18 -2.87 1.94
N ASP A 83 1.00 -2.41 2.34
CA ASP A 83 0.01 -3.26 3.00
C ASP A 83 -0.45 -4.41 2.11
N VAL A 84 -0.65 -4.16 0.80
CA VAL A 84 -0.88 -5.20 -0.20
C VAL A 84 -0.16 -4.85 -1.50
N THR A 85 0.48 -5.84 -2.11
CA THR A 85 1.08 -5.73 -3.45
C THR A 85 0.57 -6.83 -4.34
N VAL A 86 0.19 -6.53 -5.58
CA VAL A 86 -0.11 -7.53 -6.60
C VAL A 86 0.99 -7.52 -7.65
N SER A 87 1.52 -8.70 -7.94
CA SER A 87 2.40 -8.94 -9.10
C SER A 87 1.83 -10.04 -9.98
N CYS A 88 1.93 -9.83 -11.29
CA CYS A 88 1.58 -10.81 -12.32
C CYS A 88 2.83 -11.33 -13.06
N ASP A 89 4.01 -11.01 -12.56
CA ASP A 89 5.28 -11.42 -13.15
C ASP A 89 5.77 -12.73 -12.53
N GLU A 90 6.13 -13.70 -13.36
CA GLU A 90 6.61 -15.00 -12.90
C GLU A 90 7.91 -14.94 -12.09
N ARG A 91 8.68 -13.86 -12.27
CA ARG A 91 9.94 -13.64 -11.53
C ARG A 91 9.71 -13.27 -10.06
N ASP A 92 8.51 -12.79 -9.72
CA ASP A 92 8.11 -12.44 -8.34
C ASP A 92 7.44 -13.64 -7.63
N ARG A 93 7.91 -14.88 -7.88
CA ARG A 93 7.30 -16.10 -7.34
C ARG A 93 8.30 -17.05 -6.69
N GLY A 94 7.76 -17.97 -5.94
CA GLY A 94 8.49 -19.11 -5.41
C GLY A 94 9.58 -18.70 -4.41
N LYS A 95 10.84 -18.80 -4.81
CA LYS A 95 12.00 -18.49 -3.94
C LYS A 95 12.46 -17.04 -4.01
N ALA A 96 11.78 -16.17 -4.74
CA ALA A 96 12.08 -14.74 -4.71
C ALA A 96 11.91 -14.21 -3.28
N THR A 97 12.82 -13.33 -2.87
CA THR A 97 12.84 -12.73 -1.53
C THR A 97 12.28 -11.30 -1.52
N GLU A 98 12.09 -10.74 -2.72
CA GLU A 98 11.62 -9.38 -2.93
C GLU A 98 10.70 -9.34 -4.15
N ILE A 99 9.69 -8.48 -4.11
CA ILE A 99 8.87 -8.13 -5.28
C ILE A 99 9.61 -7.06 -6.07
N LEU A 100 9.73 -7.24 -7.39
CA LEU A 100 10.41 -6.32 -8.30
C LEU A 100 9.48 -5.72 -9.36
N TYR A 101 8.36 -6.39 -9.63
CA TYR A 101 7.47 -6.08 -10.74
C TYR A 101 6.03 -5.90 -10.28
N PRO A 102 5.77 -4.98 -9.32
CA PRO A 102 4.42 -4.75 -8.82
C PRO A 102 3.53 -4.18 -9.92
N GLN A 103 2.30 -4.67 -10.00
CA GLN A 103 1.27 -4.11 -10.88
C GLN A 103 0.27 -3.26 -10.12
N ILE A 104 -0.08 -3.65 -8.89
CA ILE A 104 -0.91 -2.90 -7.97
C ILE A 104 -0.16 -2.74 -6.65
N ILE A 105 -0.25 -1.56 -6.06
CA ILE A 105 0.16 -1.30 -4.67
C ILE A 105 -1.04 -0.74 -3.92
N VAL A 106 -1.29 -1.23 -2.72
CA VAL A 106 -2.34 -0.75 -1.82
C VAL A 106 -1.70 -0.29 -0.52
N GLU A 107 -2.07 0.91 -0.07
CA GLU A 107 -1.74 1.45 1.24
C GLU A 107 -3.04 1.75 2.01
N VAL A 108 -3.12 1.24 3.21
CA VAL A 108 -4.18 1.52 4.16
C VAL A 108 -3.69 2.66 5.05
N LEU A 109 -4.29 3.84 4.92
CA LEU A 109 -3.82 5.03 5.62
C LEU A 109 -4.06 4.92 7.12
N SER A 110 -3.08 5.37 7.89
CA SER A 110 -3.28 5.78 9.28
C SER A 110 -3.24 7.30 9.39
N SER A 111 -3.84 7.86 10.41
CA SER A 111 -3.79 9.32 10.68
C SER A 111 -2.36 9.89 10.71
N GLY A 112 -1.37 9.05 11.03
CA GLY A 112 0.04 9.45 11.09
C GLY A 112 0.81 9.35 9.77
N THR A 113 0.32 8.61 8.76
CA THR A 113 1.03 8.35 7.50
C THR A 113 0.39 9.00 6.28
N MET A 114 -0.85 9.50 6.40
CA MET A 114 -1.66 10.02 5.29
C MET A 114 -0.91 10.98 4.35
N ASN A 115 -0.29 12.01 4.88
CA ASN A 115 0.42 13.01 4.07
C ASN A 115 1.65 12.42 3.35
N TYR A 116 2.29 11.43 3.98
CA TYR A 116 3.45 10.76 3.41
C TYR A 116 3.05 9.81 2.29
N ASP A 117 2.02 8.98 2.51
CA ASP A 117 1.55 7.98 1.55
C ASP A 117 0.94 8.63 0.31
N ARG A 118 0.11 9.68 0.49
CA ARG A 118 -0.46 10.47 -0.62
C ARG A 118 0.57 11.32 -1.37
N GLY A 119 1.65 11.70 -0.71
CA GLY A 119 2.65 12.60 -1.26
C GLY A 119 3.93 11.88 -1.68
N LYS A 120 4.88 11.82 -0.77
CA LYS A 120 6.26 11.39 -1.06
C LYS A 120 6.36 9.92 -1.47
N LYS A 121 5.59 9.02 -0.83
CA LYS A 121 5.59 7.59 -1.15
C LYS A 121 5.03 7.35 -2.54
N PHE A 122 3.95 8.06 -2.92
CA PHE A 122 3.39 7.97 -4.26
C PHE A 122 4.37 8.49 -5.33
N LEU A 123 5.20 9.50 -5.04
CA LEU A 123 6.26 9.93 -5.98
C LEU A 123 7.23 8.79 -6.29
N TYR A 124 7.63 8.02 -5.27
CA TYR A 124 8.52 6.88 -5.45
C TYR A 124 7.85 5.73 -6.22
N TYR A 125 6.60 5.43 -5.91
CA TYR A 125 5.84 4.39 -6.61
C TYR A 125 5.65 4.70 -8.09
N ARG A 126 5.43 5.96 -8.45
CA ARG A 126 5.30 6.37 -9.86
C ARG A 126 6.56 6.13 -10.71
N GLU A 127 7.73 6.05 -10.07
CA GLU A 127 9.00 5.72 -10.76
C GLU A 127 9.07 4.24 -11.17
N CYS A 128 8.28 3.35 -10.54
CA CYS A 128 8.22 1.93 -10.88
C CYS A 128 7.48 1.72 -12.21
N PRO A 129 8.15 1.20 -13.28
CA PRO A 129 7.55 1.14 -14.61
C PRO A 129 6.40 0.15 -14.73
N THR A 130 6.40 -0.90 -13.91
CA THR A 130 5.39 -1.98 -13.95
C THR A 130 4.11 -1.60 -13.21
N LEU A 131 4.18 -0.66 -12.26
CA LEU A 131 3.03 -0.23 -11.49
C LEU A 131 1.99 0.43 -12.39
N GLN A 132 0.78 -0.12 -12.37
CA GLN A 132 -0.36 0.35 -13.16
C GLN A 132 -1.38 1.09 -12.31
N GLU A 133 -1.63 0.63 -11.08
CA GLU A 133 -2.58 1.29 -10.17
C GLU A 133 -2.02 1.37 -8.76
N TYR A 134 -2.27 2.51 -8.12
CA TYR A 134 -1.97 2.76 -6.72
C TYR A 134 -3.27 3.03 -5.98
N VAL A 135 -3.53 2.28 -4.93
CA VAL A 135 -4.78 2.31 -4.17
C VAL A 135 -4.52 2.83 -2.78
N ILE A 136 -5.28 3.81 -2.37
CA ILE A 136 -5.27 4.39 -1.02
C ILE A 136 -6.61 4.08 -0.36
N ILE A 137 -6.58 3.52 0.85
CA ILE A 137 -7.75 3.17 1.64
C ILE A 137 -7.72 3.93 2.96
N TYR A 138 -8.78 4.65 3.27
CA TYR A 138 -8.89 5.43 4.49
C TYR A 138 -9.36 4.58 5.67
N THR A 139 -8.84 4.85 6.87
CA THR A 139 -9.27 4.20 8.11
C THR A 139 -10.18 5.05 8.99
N GLU A 140 -10.31 6.33 8.69
CA GLU A 140 -11.13 7.25 9.46
C GLU A 140 -12.59 7.29 8.98
N TYR A 141 -12.80 7.06 7.70
CA TYR A 141 -14.10 6.94 7.03
C TYR A 141 -13.99 6.01 5.82
N GLN A 142 -15.15 5.52 5.33
CA GLN A 142 -15.16 4.56 4.22
C GLN A 142 -14.93 5.27 2.88
N ALA A 143 -13.69 5.35 2.46
CA ALA A 143 -13.31 5.86 1.15
C ALA A 143 -12.09 5.12 0.59
N VAL A 144 -12.07 4.99 -0.73
CA VAL A 144 -10.94 4.42 -1.47
C VAL A 144 -10.63 5.31 -2.66
N GLU A 145 -9.36 5.61 -2.85
CA GLU A 145 -8.84 6.31 -4.02
C GLU A 145 -8.00 5.36 -4.86
N VAL A 146 -8.25 5.33 -6.16
CA VAL A 146 -7.47 4.55 -7.12
C VAL A 146 -6.83 5.51 -8.11
N PHE A 147 -5.51 5.58 -8.06
CA PHE A 147 -4.68 6.28 -9.05
C PHE A 147 -4.26 5.28 -10.11
N LYS A 148 -4.73 5.47 -11.35
CA LYS A 148 -4.41 4.62 -12.50
C LYS A 148 -3.43 5.32 -13.42
N ARG A 149 -2.37 4.62 -13.84
CA ARG A 149 -1.42 5.09 -14.84
C ARG A 149 -2.05 5.06 -16.23
N GLU A 150 -2.15 6.20 -16.89
CA GLU A 150 -2.57 6.28 -18.30
C GLU A 150 -1.35 6.36 -19.24
N THR A 151 -0.33 7.11 -18.81
CA THR A 151 0.96 7.20 -19.50
C THR A 151 2.08 7.29 -18.45
N LYS A 152 3.33 7.39 -18.89
CA LYS A 152 4.49 7.57 -18.00
C LYS A 152 4.30 8.73 -17.00
N ASN A 153 3.65 9.82 -17.43
CA ASN A 153 3.55 11.07 -16.66
C ASN A 153 2.09 11.45 -16.32
N LEU A 154 1.11 10.67 -16.73
CA LEU A 154 -0.31 10.94 -16.48
C LEU A 154 -0.94 9.84 -15.66
N TRP A 155 -1.52 10.22 -14.54
CA TRP A 155 -2.30 9.37 -13.65
C TRP A 155 -3.68 9.97 -13.48
N THR A 156 -4.71 9.14 -13.58
CA THR A 156 -6.09 9.52 -13.30
C THR A 156 -6.49 9.03 -11.91
N LEU A 157 -7.25 9.85 -11.19
CA LEU A 157 -7.81 9.52 -9.88
C LEU A 157 -9.28 9.15 -10.04
N ARG A 158 -9.68 8.04 -9.42
CA ARG A 158 -11.08 7.68 -9.16
C ARG A 158 -11.28 7.52 -7.67
N ALA A 159 -12.30 8.16 -7.12
CA ALA A 159 -12.68 8.06 -5.72
C ALA A 159 -13.96 7.22 -5.60
N PHE A 160 -14.00 6.38 -4.57
CA PHE A 160 -15.10 5.47 -4.25
C PHE A 160 -15.54 5.67 -2.81
N GLY A 161 -16.84 5.69 -2.56
CA GLY A 161 -17.47 5.83 -1.26
C GLY A 161 -18.44 4.70 -0.92
N PRO A 162 -19.20 4.82 0.17
CA PRO A 162 -20.19 3.83 0.58
C PRO A 162 -21.18 3.51 -0.53
N GLY A 163 -21.40 2.21 -0.79
CA GLY A 163 -22.26 1.71 -1.85
C GLY A 163 -21.56 1.47 -3.20
N ASP A 164 -20.36 2.00 -3.40
CA ASP A 164 -19.64 1.84 -4.66
C ASP A 164 -18.98 0.47 -4.81
N THR A 165 -18.66 0.15 -6.06
CA THR A 165 -17.82 -0.98 -6.46
C THR A 165 -16.48 -0.45 -6.95
N ILE A 166 -15.41 -0.80 -6.26
CA ILE A 166 -14.04 -0.50 -6.65
C ILE A 166 -13.71 -1.35 -7.88
N GLU A 167 -13.07 -0.73 -8.86
CA GLU A 167 -12.63 -1.41 -10.08
C GLU A 167 -11.14 -1.14 -10.30
N LEU A 168 -10.34 -2.21 -10.34
CA LEU A 168 -8.94 -2.20 -10.73
C LEU A 168 -8.84 -2.66 -12.19
N ILE A 169 -8.78 -1.67 -13.09
CA ILE A 169 -8.90 -1.91 -14.54
C ILE A 169 -7.72 -2.70 -15.08
N SER A 170 -6.51 -2.46 -14.56
CA SER A 170 -5.28 -3.08 -15.07
C SER A 170 -5.21 -4.60 -14.86
N ILE A 171 -5.97 -5.12 -13.90
CA ILE A 171 -6.05 -6.55 -13.58
C ILE A 171 -7.47 -7.12 -13.73
N GLY A 172 -8.45 -6.29 -14.14
CA GLY A 172 -9.84 -6.71 -14.36
C GLY A 172 -10.60 -7.13 -13.11
N VAL A 173 -10.18 -6.67 -11.93
CA VAL A 173 -10.76 -7.06 -10.63
C VAL A 173 -11.76 -6.02 -10.14
N ARG A 174 -12.88 -6.50 -9.56
CA ARG A 174 -13.91 -5.65 -8.95
C ARG A 174 -14.32 -6.20 -7.59
N PHE A 175 -14.49 -5.32 -6.60
CA PHE A 175 -15.01 -5.65 -5.28
C PHE A 175 -15.70 -4.45 -4.63
N SER A 176 -16.66 -4.71 -3.72
CA SER A 176 -17.42 -3.63 -3.11
C SER A 176 -16.66 -2.93 -1.98
N ILE A 177 -16.92 -1.64 -1.77
CA ILE A 177 -16.47 -0.90 -0.59
C ILE A 177 -16.85 -1.65 0.70
N SER A 178 -18.06 -2.17 0.78
CA SER A 178 -18.53 -2.92 1.96
C SER A 178 -17.71 -4.18 2.26
N SER A 179 -17.06 -4.78 1.25
CA SER A 179 -16.16 -5.92 1.49
C SER A 179 -14.83 -5.49 2.10
N VAL A 180 -14.32 -4.30 1.72
CA VAL A 180 -13.10 -3.69 2.27
C VAL A 180 -13.25 -3.42 3.76
N TYR A 181 -14.37 -2.80 4.16
CA TYR A 181 -14.65 -2.40 5.55
C TYR A 181 -15.40 -3.46 6.36
N LYS A 182 -15.53 -4.68 5.86
CA LYS A 182 -16.22 -5.76 6.55
C LYS A 182 -15.60 -6.07 7.91
N LYS A 183 -16.42 -6.04 8.98
CA LYS A 183 -16.01 -6.27 10.38
C LYS A 183 -15.04 -5.20 10.93
N THR A 184 -15.13 -3.97 10.44
CA THR A 184 -14.50 -2.79 11.05
C THR A 184 -15.58 -1.90 11.69
N ILE A 185 -15.14 -0.93 12.49
CA ILE A 185 -15.99 0.11 13.05
C ILE A 185 -15.86 1.45 12.32
N VAL A 186 -15.19 1.46 11.16
CA VAL A 186 -14.97 2.67 10.35
C VAL A 186 -16.30 3.21 9.85
N PRO A 187 -16.67 4.48 10.15
CA PRO A 187 -17.94 5.05 9.75
C PRO A 187 -18.04 5.20 8.23
N ALA A 188 -19.29 5.18 7.72
CA ALA A 188 -19.54 5.37 6.30
C ALA A 188 -19.23 6.79 5.82
N ASP A 189 -19.50 7.79 6.68
CA ASP A 189 -19.32 9.20 6.36
C ASP A 189 -18.11 9.79 7.08
N ASP A 190 -17.50 10.83 6.48
CA ASP A 190 -16.52 11.66 7.15
C ASP A 190 -17.24 12.57 8.16
N LEU A 191 -17.23 12.16 9.42
CA LEU A 191 -17.85 12.92 10.51
C LEU A 191 -17.14 14.26 10.81
N LEU A 192 -16.04 14.57 10.10
CA LEU A 192 -15.28 15.81 10.23
C LEU A 192 -15.80 16.94 9.31
N VAL A 193 -16.77 16.65 8.43
CA VAL A 193 -17.51 17.70 7.71
C VAL A 193 -18.61 18.19 8.65
N GLU A 194 -18.25 18.91 9.69
CA GLU A 194 -19.21 19.75 10.40
C GLU A 194 -19.77 20.77 9.39
N ASP A 195 -21.10 20.74 9.19
CA ASP A 195 -21.81 21.79 8.48
C ASP A 195 -21.39 23.14 9.10
N SER A 196 -20.58 23.90 8.37
CA SER A 196 -20.36 25.31 8.72
C SER A 196 -21.72 25.98 8.55
N PRO A 197 -22.35 26.52 9.62
CA PRO A 197 -23.61 27.21 9.46
C PRO A 197 -23.38 28.43 8.55
N GLU A 198 -24.28 28.59 7.56
CA GLU A 198 -24.37 29.74 6.66
C GLU A 198 -24.49 31.07 7.42
#